data_51466dc41c029954f5634c99b279c6cb
#
_entry.id   51466dc41c029954f5634c99b279c6cb
#
_cell.length_a   1.000
_cell.length_b   1.000
_cell.length_c   1.000
_cell.angle_alpha   90.00
_cell.angle_beta   90.00
_cell.angle_gamma   90.00
#
_symmetry.space_group_name_H-M   'P 1'
#
loop_
_entity.id
_entity.type
_entity.pdbx_description
1 polymer ?
#
loop_
_entity_poly.entity_id
_entity_poly.type
_entity_poly.pdbx_seq_one_letter_code
_entity_poly.pdbx_strand_id
1 'polypeptide(L)'
;ALIPDDFGAEIHRPNPSLGFESFVNSVHEVIEAVGMHAVYVFDCLSELAAIWLADQMLGNFFVLTCPRLWDLETVTYFALYRNYHASFALIPITETTQFLLDVFRHKETIYVRPIKVQHRSTHSMNTIHAWEGDQFRPITSSTIISELLVSSQWPGLRADTRLGFWRRIFNEAQQAHDEVCAGRVPPEHER
;
A
#
# COMPACT_ATOMS: atom_id res chain seq x y z
N ALA A 1 -12.76 -8.43 6.56
CA ALA A 1 -12.18 -9.27 7.61
C ALA A 1 -12.02 -8.42 8.86
N LEU A 2 -12.29 -8.99 10.05
CA LEU A 2 -12.00 -8.30 11.30
C LEU A 2 -10.48 -8.34 11.53
N ILE A 3 -9.88 -7.18 11.73
CA ILE A 3 -8.47 -7.08 12.12
C ILE A 3 -8.39 -7.50 13.60
N PRO A 4 -7.48 -8.41 13.98
CA PRO A 4 -7.31 -8.82 15.37
C PRO A 4 -6.89 -7.64 16.27
N ASP A 5 -7.32 -7.66 17.52
CA ASP A 5 -6.99 -6.59 18.49
C ASP A 5 -5.48 -6.55 18.84
N ASP A 6 -4.77 -7.66 18.63
CA ASP A 6 -3.31 -7.79 18.83
C ASP A 6 -2.47 -7.36 17.61
N PHE A 7 -3.07 -6.67 16.66
CA PHE A 7 -2.39 -6.27 15.41
C PHE A 7 -1.20 -5.30 15.64
N GLY A 8 -1.16 -4.63 16.78
CA GLY A 8 -0.09 -3.71 17.16
C GLY A 8 -0.23 -2.32 16.54
N ALA A 9 -1.41 -2.00 15.98
CA ALA A 9 -1.74 -0.70 15.41
C ALA A 9 -3.14 -0.25 15.88
N GLU A 10 -3.33 1.05 15.97
CA GLU A 10 -4.64 1.63 16.22
C GLU A 10 -5.54 1.48 14.99
N ILE A 11 -6.78 1.03 15.19
CA ILE A 11 -7.68 0.69 14.10
C ILE A 11 -8.87 1.64 14.11
N HIS A 12 -8.95 2.50 13.11
CA HIS A 12 -10.07 3.40 12.88
C HIS A 12 -11.00 2.83 11.81
N ARG A 13 -12.32 2.99 12.00
CA ARG A 13 -13.36 2.51 11.07
C ARG A 13 -14.35 3.63 10.72
N PRO A 14 -13.93 4.66 9.98
CA PRO A 14 -14.86 5.67 9.47
C PRO A 14 -15.98 5.01 8.66
N ASN A 15 -17.20 5.50 8.80
CA ASN A 15 -18.36 4.91 8.13
C ASN A 15 -18.59 5.52 6.73
N PRO A 16 -18.28 4.82 5.64
CA PRO A 16 -18.44 5.36 4.29
C PRO A 16 -19.90 5.50 3.84
N SER A 17 -20.85 4.84 4.53
CA SER A 17 -22.28 4.92 4.22
C SER A 17 -22.92 6.25 4.62
N LEU A 18 -22.24 7.08 5.40
CA LEU A 18 -22.68 8.44 5.74
C LEU A 18 -22.44 9.46 4.62
N GLY A 19 -21.91 9.01 3.49
CA GLY A 19 -21.58 9.82 2.34
C GLY A 19 -20.10 10.19 2.27
N PHE A 20 -19.66 10.56 1.06
CA PHE A 20 -18.27 10.82 0.75
C PHE A 20 -17.63 11.91 1.60
N GLU A 21 -18.31 13.08 1.71
CA GLU A 21 -17.80 14.23 2.45
C GLU A 21 -17.65 13.92 3.95
N SER A 22 -18.64 13.29 4.56
CA SER A 22 -18.61 12.90 5.97
C SER A 22 -17.48 11.89 6.23
N PHE A 23 -17.27 10.94 5.32
CA PHE A 23 -16.20 9.97 5.41
C PHE A 23 -14.81 10.65 5.33
N VAL A 24 -14.61 11.53 4.35
CA VAL A 24 -13.34 12.26 4.17
C VAL A 24 -13.03 13.10 5.41
N ASN A 25 -14.02 13.82 5.95
CA ASN A 25 -13.84 14.61 7.16
C ASN A 25 -13.46 13.75 8.36
N SER A 26 -14.12 12.59 8.56
CA SER A 26 -13.78 11.68 9.65
C SER A 26 -12.34 11.11 9.51
N VAL A 27 -11.91 10.82 8.29
CA VAL A 27 -10.51 10.39 8.05
C VAL A 27 -9.54 11.52 8.36
N HIS A 28 -9.83 12.76 7.94
CA HIS A 28 -8.99 13.92 8.20
C HIS A 28 -8.89 14.25 9.69
N GLU A 29 -9.98 14.12 10.45
CA GLU A 29 -9.97 14.27 11.92
C GLU A 29 -9.00 13.27 12.58
N VAL A 30 -9.01 12.01 12.12
CA VAL A 30 -8.05 11.00 12.62
C VAL A 30 -6.61 11.39 12.28
N ILE A 31 -6.35 11.78 11.03
CA ILE A 31 -5.01 12.17 10.57
C ILE A 31 -4.49 13.36 11.39
N GLU A 32 -5.32 14.37 11.63
CA GLU A 32 -4.97 15.56 12.42
C GLU A 32 -4.74 15.22 13.90
N ALA A 33 -5.53 14.32 14.47
CA ALA A 33 -5.38 13.90 15.86
C ALA A 33 -4.10 13.10 16.11
N VAL A 34 -3.71 12.24 15.18
CA VAL A 34 -2.47 11.45 15.28
C VAL A 34 -1.24 12.31 15.00
N GLY A 35 -1.31 13.22 14.03
CA GLY A 35 -0.27 14.22 13.76
C GLY A 35 0.89 13.73 12.90
N MET A 36 2.08 14.30 13.14
CA MET A 36 3.27 14.12 12.30
C MET A 36 3.94 12.75 12.48
N HIS A 37 4.70 12.35 11.46
CA HIS A 37 5.58 11.17 11.46
C HIS A 37 4.89 9.82 11.70
N ALA A 38 3.60 9.74 11.43
CA ALA A 38 2.81 8.52 11.56
C ALA A 38 2.89 7.63 10.32
N VAL A 39 2.57 6.35 10.50
CA VAL A 39 2.39 5.38 9.41
C VAL A 39 0.92 5.05 9.29
N TYR A 40 0.35 5.23 8.10
CA TYR A 40 -1.04 4.93 7.81
C TYR A 40 -1.18 3.80 6.80
N VAL A 41 -2.19 2.97 6.98
CA VAL A 41 -2.60 1.96 6.00
C VAL A 41 -4.10 2.08 5.74
N PHE A 42 -4.46 2.35 4.50
CA PHE A 42 -5.83 2.33 4.02
C PHE A 42 -6.13 0.98 3.35
N ASP A 43 -6.70 0.05 4.10
CA ASP A 43 -7.05 -1.30 3.62
C ASP A 43 -8.58 -1.49 3.60
N CYS A 44 -9.26 -1.42 2.44
CA CYS A 44 -8.66 -1.08 1.16
C CYS A 44 -9.60 -0.08 0.44
N LEU A 45 -9.04 0.77 -0.40
CA LEU A 45 -9.82 1.79 -1.13
C LEU A 45 -10.84 1.18 -2.10
N SER A 46 -10.59 -0.01 -2.63
CA SER A 46 -11.52 -0.67 -3.56
C SER A 46 -12.87 -1.02 -2.91
N GLU A 47 -12.89 -1.29 -1.62
CA GLU A 47 -14.15 -1.53 -0.89
C GLU A 47 -14.96 -0.23 -0.72
N LEU A 48 -14.29 0.91 -0.61
CA LEU A 48 -14.96 2.21 -0.58
C LEU A 48 -15.65 2.54 -1.91
N ALA A 49 -14.97 2.26 -3.05
CA ALA A 49 -15.57 2.45 -4.37
C ALA A 49 -16.85 1.62 -4.55
N ALA A 50 -16.88 0.40 -4.04
CA ALA A 50 -18.05 -0.47 -4.08
C ALA A 50 -19.23 0.13 -3.28
N ILE A 51 -18.96 0.77 -2.14
CA ILE A 51 -19.98 1.42 -1.32
C ILE A 51 -20.51 2.70 -1.99
N TRP A 52 -19.62 3.49 -2.57
CA TRP A 52 -20.00 4.75 -3.25
C TRP A 52 -20.53 4.52 -4.67
N LEU A 53 -20.47 3.30 -5.19
CA LEU A 53 -20.90 2.93 -6.54
C LEU A 53 -20.24 3.78 -7.64
N ALA A 54 -19.05 4.29 -7.40
CA ALA A 54 -18.34 5.18 -8.31
C ALA A 54 -16.82 5.11 -8.13
N ASP A 55 -16.11 4.56 -9.10
CA ASP A 55 -14.65 4.51 -9.13
C ASP A 55 -14.00 5.89 -9.06
N GLN A 56 -14.65 6.92 -9.64
CA GLN A 56 -14.17 8.31 -9.61
C GLN A 56 -13.92 8.83 -8.19
N MET A 57 -14.69 8.36 -7.20
CA MET A 57 -14.54 8.78 -5.82
C MET A 57 -13.23 8.37 -5.19
N LEU A 58 -12.59 7.30 -5.71
CA LEU A 58 -11.25 6.90 -5.25
C LEU A 58 -10.20 7.96 -5.54
N GLY A 59 -10.18 8.45 -6.79
CA GLY A 59 -9.28 9.52 -7.19
C GLY A 59 -9.54 10.80 -6.40
N ASN A 60 -10.81 11.16 -6.19
CA ASN A 60 -11.17 12.33 -5.40
C ASN A 60 -10.71 12.19 -3.94
N PHE A 61 -10.95 11.04 -3.30
CA PHE A 61 -10.48 10.78 -1.95
C PHE A 61 -8.96 10.93 -1.84
N PHE A 62 -8.24 10.34 -2.80
CA PHE A 62 -6.80 10.37 -2.82
C PHE A 62 -6.26 11.80 -2.95
N VAL A 63 -6.78 12.57 -3.90
CA VAL A 63 -6.37 13.98 -4.13
C VAL A 63 -6.66 14.87 -2.93
N LEU A 64 -7.74 14.63 -2.20
CA LEU A 64 -8.10 15.41 -1.00
C LEU A 64 -7.25 15.02 0.22
N THR A 65 -6.84 13.77 0.32
CA THR A 65 -6.19 13.23 1.53
C THR A 65 -4.66 13.29 1.46
N CYS A 66 -4.07 13.02 0.28
CA CYS A 66 -2.61 12.97 0.14
C CYS A 66 -1.87 14.26 0.50
N PRO A 67 -2.34 15.47 0.16
CA PRO A 67 -1.65 16.70 0.57
C PRO A 67 -1.51 16.84 2.09
N ARG A 68 -2.56 16.48 2.84
CA ARG A 68 -2.52 16.53 4.31
C ARG A 68 -1.51 15.53 4.89
N LEU A 69 -1.48 14.31 4.34
CA LEU A 69 -0.53 13.28 4.74
C LEU A 69 0.92 13.69 4.42
N TRP A 70 1.12 14.40 3.30
CA TRP A 70 2.40 14.95 2.90
C TRP A 70 2.87 16.04 3.85
N ASP A 71 2.01 17.00 4.19
CA ASP A 71 2.31 18.13 5.08
C ASP A 71 2.68 17.65 6.50
N LEU A 72 2.16 16.50 6.91
CA LEU A 72 2.45 15.85 8.20
C LEU A 72 3.65 14.90 8.15
N GLU A 73 4.39 14.84 7.04
CA GLU A 73 5.58 13.99 6.86
C GLU A 73 5.32 12.52 7.20
N THR A 74 4.19 11.97 6.74
CA THR A 74 3.76 10.62 7.03
C THR A 74 4.20 9.61 5.98
N VAL A 75 4.26 8.34 6.36
CA VAL A 75 4.37 7.22 5.42
C VAL A 75 2.99 6.58 5.28
N THR A 76 2.45 6.57 4.06
CA THR A 76 1.08 6.11 3.84
C THR A 76 1.00 5.07 2.74
N TYR A 77 0.33 3.96 3.06
CA TYR A 77 0.04 2.87 2.14
C TYR A 77 -1.44 2.83 1.80
N PHE A 78 -1.73 2.74 0.50
CA PHE A 78 -3.10 2.58 -0.01
C PHE A 78 -3.22 1.24 -0.74
N ALA A 79 -4.09 0.37 -0.25
CA ALA A 79 -4.39 -0.88 -0.92
C ALA A 79 -5.52 -0.72 -1.93
N LEU A 80 -5.34 -1.30 -3.12
CA LEU A 80 -6.32 -1.36 -4.21
C LEU A 80 -6.35 -2.77 -4.80
N TYR A 81 -7.53 -3.22 -5.21
CA TYR A 81 -7.67 -4.47 -5.94
C TYR A 81 -7.14 -4.31 -7.36
N ARG A 82 -6.27 -5.23 -7.74
CA ARG A 82 -5.67 -5.26 -9.07
C ARG A 82 -6.72 -5.52 -10.14
N ASN A 83 -6.65 -4.79 -11.26
CA ASN A 83 -7.54 -4.93 -12.42
C ASN A 83 -9.05 -4.81 -12.08
N TYR A 84 -9.40 -4.12 -11.01
CA TYR A 84 -10.78 -3.98 -10.56
C TYR A 84 -11.41 -2.65 -10.98
N HIS A 85 -10.61 -1.59 -11.07
CA HIS A 85 -11.07 -0.23 -11.33
C HIS A 85 -10.81 0.22 -12.76
N ALA A 86 -11.62 1.15 -13.23
CA ALA A 86 -11.41 1.82 -14.50
C ALA A 86 -10.11 2.65 -14.48
N SER A 87 -9.35 2.62 -15.58
CA SER A 87 -8.03 3.27 -15.65
C SER A 87 -8.10 4.77 -15.34
N PHE A 88 -9.16 5.48 -15.77
CA PHE A 88 -9.32 6.90 -15.51
C PHE A 88 -9.43 7.25 -14.01
N ALA A 89 -9.99 6.35 -13.21
CA ALA A 89 -10.12 6.56 -11.77
C ALA A 89 -8.78 6.37 -11.03
N LEU A 90 -7.87 5.60 -11.62
CA LEU A 90 -6.55 5.33 -11.05
C LEU A 90 -5.49 6.36 -11.44
N ILE A 91 -5.71 7.17 -12.49
CA ILE A 91 -4.75 8.17 -12.95
C ILE A 91 -4.29 9.10 -11.83
N PRO A 92 -5.19 9.76 -11.06
CA PRO A 92 -4.74 10.65 -9.98
C PRO A 92 -3.87 9.95 -8.94
N ILE A 93 -4.17 8.67 -8.66
CA ILE A 93 -3.43 7.85 -7.69
C ILE A 93 -2.05 7.50 -8.24
N THR A 94 -1.99 6.99 -9.47
CA THR A 94 -0.74 6.51 -10.07
C THR A 94 0.22 7.66 -10.42
N GLU A 95 -0.29 8.83 -10.75
CA GLU A 95 0.53 10.01 -11.05
C GLU A 95 1.10 10.66 -9.80
N THR A 96 0.34 10.73 -8.72
CA THR A 96 0.73 11.42 -7.49
C THR A 96 1.57 10.54 -6.56
N THR A 97 1.33 9.24 -6.54
CA THR A 97 2.03 8.31 -5.63
C THR A 97 3.53 8.25 -5.92
N GLN A 98 4.37 8.27 -4.89
CA GLN A 98 5.82 8.14 -5.04
C GLN A 98 6.24 6.71 -5.33
N PHE A 99 5.47 5.74 -4.85
CA PHE A 99 5.80 4.34 -4.93
C PHE A 99 4.58 3.51 -5.32
N LEU A 100 4.69 2.75 -6.42
CA LEU A 100 3.63 1.86 -6.89
C LEU A 100 4.15 0.43 -6.95
N LEU A 101 3.53 -0.44 -6.18
CA LEU A 101 3.80 -1.86 -6.16
C LEU A 101 2.63 -2.67 -6.72
N ASP A 102 2.94 -3.60 -7.58
CA ASP A 102 2.01 -4.66 -7.97
C ASP A 102 2.29 -5.87 -7.07
N VAL A 103 1.32 -6.22 -6.23
CA VAL A 103 1.43 -7.34 -5.28
C VAL A 103 0.39 -8.39 -5.65
N PHE A 104 0.83 -9.61 -5.87
CA PHE A 104 -0.05 -10.70 -6.27
C PHE A 104 0.40 -12.05 -5.70
N ARG A 105 -0.52 -13.00 -5.67
CA ARG A 105 -0.26 -14.36 -5.21
C ARG A 105 -0.42 -15.34 -6.37
N HIS A 106 0.57 -16.19 -6.55
CA HIS A 106 0.51 -17.30 -7.49
C HIS A 106 1.01 -18.57 -6.80
N LYS A 107 0.20 -19.61 -6.86
CA LYS A 107 0.45 -20.85 -6.09
C LYS A 107 0.78 -20.51 -4.63
N GLU A 108 0.86 -20.64 -3.69
CA GLU A 108 1.13 -20.25 -2.31
C GLU A 108 2.21 -19.15 -2.09
N THR A 109 2.80 -18.60 -3.15
CA THR A 109 3.87 -17.61 -3.06
C THR A 109 3.34 -16.21 -3.36
N ILE A 110 3.76 -15.21 -2.58
CA ILE A 110 3.50 -13.80 -2.82
C ILE A 110 4.62 -13.24 -3.69
N TYR A 111 4.24 -12.50 -4.69
CA TYR A 111 5.14 -11.81 -5.61
C TYR A 111 4.92 -10.31 -5.53
N VAL A 112 6.01 -9.57 -5.62
CA VAL A 112 6.00 -8.11 -5.63
C VAL A 112 6.77 -7.62 -6.84
N ARG A 113 6.18 -6.66 -7.55
CA ARG A 113 6.81 -6.01 -8.69
C ARG A 113 6.74 -4.50 -8.52
N PRO A 114 7.85 -3.78 -8.35
CA PRO A 114 7.85 -2.32 -8.35
C PRO A 114 7.54 -1.81 -9.76
N ILE A 115 6.47 -1.02 -9.88
CA ILE A 115 6.02 -0.40 -11.13
C ILE A 115 6.55 1.03 -11.22
N LYS A 116 6.53 1.77 -10.11
CA LYS A 116 7.01 3.15 -10.03
C LYS A 116 7.75 3.36 -8.73
N VAL A 117 8.88 4.02 -8.81
CA VAL A 117 9.64 4.56 -7.67
C VAL A 117 10.09 5.95 -8.06
N GLN A 118 9.60 6.98 -7.37
CA GLN A 118 9.92 8.37 -7.69
C GLN A 118 11.42 8.62 -7.46
N HIS A 119 12.03 9.35 -8.39
CA HIS A 119 13.45 9.71 -8.37
C HIS A 119 14.44 8.53 -8.38
N ARG A 120 13.99 7.31 -8.66
CA ARG A 120 14.87 6.15 -8.81
C ARG A 120 14.59 5.41 -10.12
N SER A 121 15.64 5.26 -10.92
CA SER A 121 15.67 4.34 -12.05
C SER A 121 16.71 3.26 -11.72
N THR A 122 16.25 2.12 -11.23
CA THR A 122 17.13 1.01 -10.84
C THR A 122 16.90 -0.19 -11.74
N HIS A 123 17.88 -1.07 -11.83
CA HIS A 123 17.76 -2.35 -12.57
C HIS A 123 16.68 -3.27 -12.00
N SER A 124 16.21 -3.02 -10.77
CA SER A 124 15.13 -3.76 -10.13
C SER A 124 13.72 -3.30 -10.52
N MET A 125 13.60 -2.18 -11.27
CA MET A 125 12.30 -1.73 -11.77
C MET A 125 11.69 -2.78 -12.70
N ASN A 126 10.40 -3.08 -12.48
CA ASN A 126 9.64 -4.12 -13.15
C ASN A 126 10.15 -5.56 -12.93
N THR A 127 11.22 -5.78 -12.15
CA THR A 127 11.64 -7.12 -11.76
C THR A 127 10.66 -7.71 -10.76
N ILE A 128 10.23 -8.95 -11.01
CA ILE A 128 9.36 -9.67 -10.09
C ILE A 128 10.21 -10.27 -8.98
N HIS A 129 9.80 -10.06 -7.75
CA HIS A 129 10.43 -10.64 -6.56
C HIS A 129 9.47 -11.60 -5.89
N ALA A 130 9.95 -12.77 -5.52
CA ALA A 130 9.23 -13.70 -4.67
C ALA A 130 9.48 -13.37 -3.20
N TRP A 131 8.42 -13.45 -2.40
CA TRP A 131 8.56 -13.37 -0.95
C TRP A 131 8.84 -14.75 -0.37
N GLU A 132 10.09 -14.97 0.00
CA GLU A 132 10.58 -16.23 0.57
C GLU A 132 11.14 -15.99 1.98
N GLY A 133 10.44 -16.55 2.98
CA GLY A 133 10.79 -16.31 4.39
C GLY A 133 10.71 -14.81 4.73
N ASP A 134 11.85 -14.20 5.02
CA ASP A 134 11.96 -12.78 5.39
C ASP A 134 12.54 -11.88 4.30
N GLN A 135 12.68 -12.37 3.07
CA GLN A 135 13.35 -11.64 2.00
C GLN A 135 12.54 -11.63 0.71
N PHE A 136 12.67 -10.52 -0.02
CA PHE A 136 12.23 -10.42 -1.40
C PHE A 136 13.39 -10.82 -2.32
N ARG A 137 13.25 -11.98 -2.99
CA ARG A 137 14.28 -12.49 -3.91
C ARG A 137 13.87 -12.25 -5.35
N PRO A 138 14.74 -11.63 -6.17
CA PRO A 138 14.43 -11.41 -7.58
C PRO A 138 14.34 -12.75 -8.31
N ILE A 139 13.33 -12.89 -9.16
CA ILE A 139 13.16 -14.06 -10.01
C ILE A 139 13.95 -13.84 -11.30
N THR A 140 14.89 -14.74 -11.56
CA THR A 140 15.74 -14.72 -12.76
C THR A 140 15.33 -15.79 -13.78
N SER A 141 14.49 -16.77 -13.41
CA SER A 141 14.01 -17.82 -14.29
C SER A 141 13.01 -17.28 -15.31
N SER A 142 13.36 -17.29 -16.59
CA SER A 142 12.47 -16.88 -17.68
C SER A 142 11.20 -17.72 -17.77
N THR A 143 11.27 -19.00 -17.41
CA THR A 143 10.11 -19.91 -17.40
C THR A 143 9.10 -19.47 -16.36
N ILE A 144 9.55 -19.20 -15.13
CA ILE A 144 8.67 -18.72 -14.05
C ILE A 144 8.09 -17.35 -14.41
N ILE A 145 8.90 -16.43 -14.91
CA ILE A 145 8.44 -15.10 -15.35
C ILE A 145 7.38 -15.22 -16.43
N SER A 146 7.58 -16.09 -17.43
CA SER A 146 6.60 -16.30 -18.49
C SER A 146 5.29 -16.88 -17.95
N GLU A 147 5.36 -17.87 -17.06
CA GLU A 147 4.16 -18.44 -16.40
C GLU A 147 3.39 -17.36 -15.62
N LEU A 148 4.10 -16.52 -14.87
CA LEU A 148 3.52 -15.43 -14.11
C LEU A 148 2.89 -14.34 -15.00
N LEU A 149 3.50 -14.01 -16.12
CA LEU A 149 2.99 -12.98 -17.04
C LEU A 149 1.80 -13.46 -17.87
N VAL A 150 1.78 -14.74 -18.27
CA VAL A 150 0.68 -15.35 -19.05
C VAL A 150 -0.57 -15.55 -18.18
N SER A 151 -0.40 -15.76 -16.90
CA SER A 151 -1.48 -15.86 -15.93
C SER A 151 -2.14 -14.48 -15.70
N SER A 152 -2.85 -13.97 -16.71
CA SER A 152 -3.45 -12.62 -16.70
C SER A 152 -4.53 -12.38 -15.64
N GLN A 153 -4.97 -13.41 -14.94
CA GLN A 153 -5.97 -13.36 -13.88
C GLN A 153 -5.39 -13.82 -12.54
N TRP A 154 -4.49 -13.06 -11.99
CA TRP A 154 -4.03 -13.36 -10.65
C TRP A 154 -5.01 -12.79 -9.62
N PRO A 155 -5.55 -13.64 -8.76
CA PRO A 155 -6.38 -13.14 -7.67
C PRO A 155 -5.55 -12.22 -6.79
N GLY A 156 -6.12 -11.09 -6.40
CA GLY A 156 -5.52 -10.23 -5.39
C GLY A 156 -5.31 -10.98 -4.06
N LEU A 157 -4.57 -10.39 -3.16
CA LEU A 157 -4.36 -10.97 -1.83
C LEU A 157 -5.70 -11.10 -1.09
N ARG A 158 -5.96 -12.26 -0.53
CA ARG A 158 -7.10 -12.46 0.38
C ARG A 158 -6.90 -11.61 1.64
N ALA A 159 -7.99 -11.29 2.33
CA ALA A 159 -7.96 -10.43 3.50
C ALA A 159 -6.99 -10.91 4.59
N ASP A 160 -6.96 -12.21 4.88
CA ASP A 160 -6.03 -12.84 5.82
C ASP A 160 -4.55 -12.65 5.42
N THR A 161 -4.26 -12.80 4.13
CA THR A 161 -2.91 -12.61 3.59
C THR A 161 -2.51 -11.13 3.60
N ARG A 162 -3.45 -10.21 3.29
CA ARG A 162 -3.20 -8.75 3.39
C ARG A 162 -2.87 -8.35 4.82
N LEU A 163 -3.59 -8.86 5.81
CA LEU A 163 -3.31 -8.60 7.22
C LEU A 163 -1.91 -9.04 7.63
N GLY A 164 -1.48 -10.23 7.20
CA GLY A 164 -0.12 -10.71 7.43
C GLY A 164 0.94 -9.80 6.80
N PHE A 165 0.68 -9.33 5.57
CA PHE A 165 1.54 -8.39 4.88
C PHE A 165 1.63 -7.04 5.61
N TRP A 166 0.49 -6.47 6.03
CA TRP A 166 0.46 -5.20 6.77
C TRP A 166 1.16 -5.30 8.13
N ARG A 167 0.94 -6.40 8.87
CA ARG A 167 1.63 -6.61 10.15
C ARG A 167 3.14 -6.54 9.98
N ARG A 168 3.66 -7.11 8.90
CA ARG A 168 5.09 -7.03 8.61
C ARG A 168 5.54 -5.62 8.30
N ILE A 169 4.82 -4.89 7.43
CA ILE A 169 5.12 -3.50 7.09
C ILE A 169 5.18 -2.64 8.37
N PHE A 170 4.22 -2.80 9.27
CA PHE A 170 4.22 -2.07 10.53
C PHE A 170 5.42 -2.44 11.42
N ASN A 171 5.76 -3.71 11.52
CA ASN A 171 6.91 -4.15 12.32
C ASN A 171 8.22 -3.59 11.75
N GLU A 172 8.40 -3.61 10.44
CA GLU A 172 9.57 -3.04 9.77
C GLU A 172 9.64 -1.51 9.95
N ALA A 173 8.51 -0.81 9.82
CA ALA A 173 8.45 0.63 10.04
C ALA A 173 8.75 0.99 11.51
N GLN A 174 8.22 0.24 12.47
CA GLN A 174 8.51 0.43 13.88
C GLN A 174 9.99 0.19 14.19
N GLN A 175 10.56 -0.89 13.65
CA GLN A 175 11.99 -1.18 13.83
C GLN A 175 12.86 -0.06 13.25
N ALA A 176 12.55 0.43 12.04
CA ALA A 176 13.28 1.53 11.43
C ALA A 176 13.18 2.82 12.28
N HIS A 177 11.98 3.12 12.80
CA HIS A 177 11.78 4.26 13.70
C HIS A 177 12.62 4.12 14.98
N ASP A 178 12.60 2.94 15.60
CA ASP A 178 13.35 2.67 16.84
C ASP A 178 14.87 2.77 16.62
N GLU A 179 15.37 2.36 15.45
CA GLU A 179 16.77 2.50 15.06
C GLU A 179 17.17 3.96 14.90
N VAL A 180 16.32 4.78 14.27
CA VAL A 180 16.53 6.23 14.14
C VAL A 180 16.51 6.91 15.50
N CYS A 181 15.53 6.61 16.35
CA CYS A 181 15.44 7.17 17.70
C CYS A 181 16.60 6.75 18.60
N ALA A 182 17.18 5.57 18.39
CA ALA A 182 18.37 5.09 19.10
C ALA A 182 19.68 5.67 18.55
N GLY A 183 19.63 6.59 17.58
CA GLY A 183 20.81 7.19 16.96
C GLY A 183 21.60 6.25 16.06
N ARG A 184 21.02 5.11 15.71
CA ARG A 184 21.57 4.18 14.73
C ARG A 184 21.05 4.56 13.35
N VAL A 185 21.68 5.57 12.73
CA VAL A 185 21.40 5.92 11.33
C VAL A 185 21.81 4.74 10.47
N PRO A 186 20.92 4.22 9.60
CA PRO A 186 21.34 3.22 8.61
C PRO A 186 22.51 3.81 7.81
N PRO A 187 23.52 3.02 7.43
CA PRO A 187 24.60 3.53 6.61
C PRO A 187 23.97 4.12 5.34
N GLU A 188 24.20 5.41 5.14
CA GLU A 188 23.85 6.06 3.87
C GLU A 188 24.45 5.22 2.77
N HIS A 189 23.62 4.68 1.89
CA HIS A 189 24.12 4.14 0.64
C HIS A 189 24.69 5.34 -0.12
N GLU A 190 25.98 5.56 0.09
CA GLU A 190 26.76 6.46 -0.73
C GLU A 190 26.57 6.07 -2.21
N ARG A 191 25.93 7.00 -2.96
CA ARG A 191 25.93 7.22 -4.41
C ARG A 191 25.44 6.11 -5.32
#